data_4c2b8e05fe46b108e4266a58f2294356
#
_entry.id   4c2b8e05fe46b108e4266a58f2294356
#
_cell.length_a   1.000
_cell.length_b   1.000
_cell.length_c   1.000
_cell.angle_alpha   90.00
_cell.angle_beta   90.00
_cell.angle_gamma   90.00
#
_symmetry.space_group_name_H-M   'P 1'
#
loop_
_entity.id
_entity.type
_entity.pdbx_description
1 polymer ?
#
loop_
_entity_poly.entity_id
_entity_poly.type
_entity_poly.pdbx_seq_one_letter_code
_entity_poly.pdbx_strand_id
1 'polypeptide(L)'
;MMANTKDQVEELAYGALMVVCEEGPDADLFDTGLDRIVRLGNNGEADGKAVPIAGAPNARDGARTTFQGIDEPHRLYLPNHKAAIETMIANLPKRPIEDPWMLSCTTAGQPGQDSVAEDEYFEAEAIARGQVERPAFFFFHRQASDGYDMARFEDRVEAVREASGPDVAEWSDLEGIASQWDRPKADKTYLERVWCNRWTQMAAQAFDVKKWKTLELSGESIPLRSTVAIGFDGARMRDATALAVVDIKTGFAELAGLWERPEDAEEDWEVPEAEVTAKVAELMKRYRVVRMYCDPPHWNNTVGDWSVTYGDAVQEWWTNRQRPMVAAISAFIQAIDSGRISHIGDPDLARHIGNAGKRPINLLDERGERLWILSKLHPTRKFDAAMALILAWQARMDVLGESTKQKRRGGRAQRIR
;
A
#
# COMPACT_ATOMS: atom_id res chain seq x y z
N MET A 1 17.58 12.12 -19.92
CA MET A 1 16.28 12.44 -19.33
C MET A 1 15.35 11.25 -19.49
N MET A 2 14.58 10.89 -18.49
CA MET A 2 13.72 9.70 -18.47
C MET A 2 12.30 10.04 -17.99
N ALA A 3 11.30 9.44 -18.62
CA ALA A 3 9.91 9.39 -18.15
C ALA A 3 9.28 8.02 -18.46
N ASN A 4 7.98 7.88 -18.20
CA ASN A 4 7.24 6.63 -18.40
C ASN A 4 7.23 6.16 -19.88
N THR A 5 7.07 7.08 -20.83
CA THR A 5 7.12 6.81 -22.27
C THR A 5 8.15 7.69 -22.96
N LYS A 6 8.63 7.24 -24.15
CA LYS A 6 9.58 8.02 -24.94
C LYS A 6 8.95 9.32 -25.43
N ASP A 7 7.71 9.26 -25.89
CA ASP A 7 6.99 10.44 -26.39
C ASP A 7 6.82 11.50 -25.28
N GLN A 8 6.52 11.08 -24.05
CA GLN A 8 6.43 11.98 -22.89
C GLN A 8 7.77 12.68 -22.61
N VAL A 9 8.88 11.97 -22.66
CA VAL A 9 10.19 12.60 -22.48
C VAL A 9 10.48 13.60 -23.59
N GLU A 10 10.24 13.20 -24.85
CA GLU A 10 10.53 14.02 -26.03
C GLU A 10 9.68 15.29 -26.08
N GLU A 11 8.41 15.20 -25.74
CA GLU A 11 7.50 16.35 -25.79
C GLU A 11 7.62 17.28 -24.59
N LEU A 12 7.98 16.79 -23.40
CA LEU A 12 8.00 17.58 -22.17
C LEU A 12 9.43 17.99 -21.78
N ALA A 13 10.08 17.18 -20.96
CA ALA A 13 11.34 17.58 -20.34
C ALA A 13 12.49 17.74 -21.33
N TYR A 14 12.61 16.84 -22.30
CA TYR A 14 13.62 16.93 -23.33
C TYR A 14 13.28 18.01 -24.37
N GLY A 15 12.02 18.15 -24.76
CA GLY A 15 11.57 19.19 -25.68
C GLY A 15 11.83 20.60 -25.10
N ALA A 16 11.56 20.80 -23.80
CA ALA A 16 11.90 22.03 -23.13
C ALA A 16 13.43 22.32 -23.14
N LEU A 17 14.25 21.30 -22.87
CA LEU A 17 15.71 21.42 -22.97
C LEU A 17 16.15 21.76 -24.39
N MET A 18 15.54 21.16 -25.40
CA MET A 18 15.84 21.44 -26.80
C MET A 18 15.59 22.92 -27.14
N VAL A 19 14.41 23.46 -26.76
CA VAL A 19 14.09 24.88 -26.96
C VAL A 19 15.10 25.79 -26.26
N VAL A 20 15.50 25.47 -25.02
CA VAL A 20 16.52 26.25 -24.28
C VAL A 20 17.87 26.24 -25.01
N CYS A 21 18.27 25.09 -25.60
CA CYS A 21 19.49 24.98 -26.37
C CYS A 21 19.42 25.68 -27.73
N GLU A 22 18.26 25.73 -28.39
CA GLU A 22 18.06 26.35 -29.71
C GLU A 22 17.92 27.87 -29.63
N GLU A 23 17.22 28.37 -28.60
CA GLU A 23 16.87 29.79 -28.48
C GLU A 23 17.65 30.51 -27.38
N GLY A 24 18.47 29.78 -26.63
CA GLY A 24 19.28 30.35 -25.56
C GLY A 24 20.51 31.15 -26.04
N PRO A 25 21.18 31.87 -25.16
CA PRO A 25 22.36 32.71 -25.50
C PRO A 25 23.53 31.87 -26.04
N ASP A 26 23.59 30.59 -25.73
CA ASP A 26 24.65 29.64 -26.12
C ASP A 26 24.24 28.71 -27.28
N ALA A 27 23.24 29.06 -28.06
CA ALA A 27 22.68 28.22 -29.13
C ALA A 27 23.74 27.70 -30.10
N ASP A 28 24.77 28.51 -30.40
CA ASP A 28 25.87 28.12 -31.29
C ASP A 28 26.73 26.95 -30.76
N LEU A 29 26.59 26.60 -29.49
CA LEU A 29 27.30 25.50 -28.85
C LEU A 29 26.53 24.16 -28.92
N PHE A 30 25.33 24.17 -29.51
CA PHE A 30 24.49 22.97 -29.52
C PHE A 30 24.07 22.60 -30.95
N ASP A 31 24.16 21.31 -31.25
CA ASP A 31 23.50 20.67 -32.38
C ASP A 31 22.30 19.88 -31.84
N THR A 32 21.09 20.37 -32.16
CA THR A 32 19.85 19.85 -31.58
C THR A 32 19.14 18.92 -32.52
N GLY A 33 18.60 17.82 -31.98
CA GLY A 33 17.84 16.85 -32.71
C GLY A 33 16.88 16.08 -31.80
N LEU A 34 15.87 15.45 -32.39
CA LEU A 34 14.83 14.70 -31.66
C LEU A 34 15.40 13.52 -30.84
N ASP A 35 16.48 12.90 -31.32
CA ASP A 35 17.09 11.74 -30.66
C ASP A 35 18.18 12.14 -29.66
N ARG A 36 18.80 13.29 -29.86
CA ARG A 36 19.90 13.79 -29.01
C ARG A 36 20.16 15.27 -29.25
N ILE A 37 20.60 15.92 -28.21
CA ILE A 37 21.25 17.23 -28.29
C ILE A 37 22.75 16.99 -28.09
N VAL A 38 23.58 17.50 -28.95
CA VAL A 38 25.04 17.39 -28.88
C VAL A 38 25.61 18.75 -28.49
N ARG A 39 26.45 18.80 -27.47
CA ARG A 39 27.20 19.99 -27.14
C ARG A 39 28.52 19.96 -27.91
N LEU A 40 28.85 21.08 -28.53
CA LEU A 40 30.09 21.29 -29.25
C LEU A 40 31.12 21.98 -28.35
N GLY A 41 32.30 21.39 -28.27
CA GLY A 41 33.41 22.00 -27.57
C GLY A 41 34.05 23.15 -28.34
N ASN A 42 35.03 23.83 -27.74
CA ASN A 42 35.70 24.96 -28.35
C ASN A 42 36.45 24.66 -29.66
N ASN A 43 36.68 23.40 -29.95
CA ASN A 43 37.27 22.91 -31.21
C ASN A 43 36.22 22.47 -32.25
N GLY A 44 34.95 22.65 -31.97
CA GLY A 44 33.81 22.25 -32.80
C GLY A 44 33.51 20.75 -32.77
N GLU A 45 34.21 19.98 -31.95
CA GLU A 45 33.93 18.55 -31.78
C GLU A 45 32.93 18.31 -30.63
N ALA A 46 32.19 17.19 -30.69
CA ALA A 46 31.23 16.83 -29.68
C ALA A 46 31.91 16.54 -28.31
N ASP A 47 31.65 17.30 -27.29
CA ASP A 47 32.16 17.09 -25.91
C ASP A 47 31.08 16.72 -24.90
N GLY A 48 29.80 16.74 -25.28
CA GLY A 48 28.68 16.33 -24.44
C GLY A 48 27.44 15.94 -25.25
N LYS A 49 26.53 15.24 -24.61
CA LYS A 49 25.20 14.96 -25.22
C LYS A 49 24.11 14.78 -24.17
N ALA A 50 22.89 15.21 -24.49
CA ALA A 50 21.67 14.86 -23.79
C ALA A 50 20.82 13.93 -24.67
N VAL A 51 20.19 12.93 -24.06
CA VAL A 51 19.34 11.94 -24.78
C VAL A 51 18.05 11.70 -24.00
N PRO A 52 16.88 11.61 -24.69
CA PRO A 52 15.65 11.13 -24.11
C PRO A 52 15.69 9.61 -23.97
N ILE A 53 15.21 9.07 -22.87
CA ILE A 53 15.15 7.62 -22.61
C ILE A 53 13.80 7.23 -22.03
N ALA A 54 13.33 6.03 -22.37
CA ALA A 54 12.21 5.36 -21.72
C ALA A 54 12.67 4.10 -21.01
N GLY A 55 11.85 3.56 -20.14
CA GLY A 55 12.15 2.48 -19.21
C GLY A 55 12.61 1.14 -19.81
N ALA A 56 13.81 1.12 -20.44
CA ALA A 56 14.46 -0.10 -20.91
C ALA A 56 15.78 -0.32 -20.16
N PRO A 57 15.81 -1.18 -19.12
CA PRO A 57 16.97 -1.33 -18.22
C PRO A 57 18.25 -1.78 -18.94
N ASN A 58 18.14 -2.73 -19.86
CA ASN A 58 19.31 -3.35 -20.52
C ASN A 58 20.04 -2.44 -21.52
N ALA A 59 19.44 -1.32 -21.94
CA ALA A 59 20.04 -0.43 -22.94
C ALA A 59 21.02 0.59 -22.36
N ARG A 60 21.17 0.68 -21.04
CA ARG A 60 21.92 1.76 -20.35
C ARG A 60 22.98 1.30 -19.37
N ASP A 61 23.16 0.00 -19.22
CA ASP A 61 24.25 -0.51 -18.40
C ASP A 61 25.60 -0.03 -18.97
N GLY A 62 26.48 0.44 -18.07
CA GLY A 62 27.79 1.00 -18.45
C GLY A 62 27.78 2.47 -18.89
N ALA A 63 26.66 3.17 -18.91
CA ALA A 63 26.62 4.61 -19.17
C ALA A 63 27.44 5.40 -18.13
N ARG A 64 27.98 6.54 -18.57
CA ARG A 64 28.75 7.48 -17.71
C ARG A 64 28.08 8.85 -17.80
N THR A 65 27.11 9.08 -16.95
CA THR A 65 26.29 10.31 -16.95
C THR A 65 26.78 11.27 -15.90
N THR A 66 26.74 12.58 -16.20
CA THR A 66 26.98 13.67 -15.24
C THR A 66 25.70 14.19 -14.63
N PHE A 67 24.59 14.09 -15.39
CA PHE A 67 23.27 14.51 -14.93
C PHE A 67 22.21 13.51 -15.41
N GLN A 68 21.25 13.26 -14.55
CA GLN A 68 20.07 12.45 -14.88
C GLN A 68 18.82 13.20 -14.42
N GLY A 69 17.87 13.41 -15.35
CA GLY A 69 16.56 13.98 -15.04
C GLY A 69 15.49 12.89 -15.13
N ILE A 70 14.70 12.73 -14.10
CA ILE A 70 13.58 11.80 -14.04
C ILE A 70 12.29 12.62 -13.94
N ASP A 71 11.46 12.49 -14.95
CA ASP A 71 10.18 13.19 -15.03
C ASP A 71 9.05 12.25 -14.64
N GLU A 72 8.18 12.73 -13.75
CA GLU A 72 7.01 12.03 -13.24
C GLU A 72 7.31 10.62 -12.69
N PRO A 73 8.28 10.45 -11.74
CA PRO A 73 8.60 9.16 -11.14
C PRO A 73 7.42 8.48 -10.43
N HIS A 74 6.32 9.19 -10.13
CA HIS A 74 5.09 8.58 -9.63
C HIS A 74 4.42 7.63 -10.64
N ARG A 75 4.77 7.72 -11.93
CA ARG A 75 4.29 6.83 -13.01
C ARG A 75 5.23 5.64 -13.24
N LEU A 76 6.39 5.63 -12.61
CA LEU A 76 7.40 4.56 -12.74
C LEU A 76 7.20 3.51 -11.64
N TYR A 77 6.22 2.62 -11.82
CA TYR A 77 5.84 1.59 -10.84
C TYR A 77 5.99 0.15 -11.38
N LEU A 78 6.27 -0.03 -12.67
CA LEU A 78 6.50 -1.37 -13.22
C LEU A 78 7.92 -1.86 -12.86
N PRO A 79 8.13 -3.18 -12.70
CA PRO A 79 9.44 -3.73 -12.35
C PRO A 79 10.56 -3.32 -13.29
N ASN A 80 10.29 -3.24 -14.59
CA ASN A 80 11.28 -2.78 -15.58
C ASN A 80 11.62 -1.28 -15.43
N HIS A 81 10.68 -0.45 -14.97
CA HIS A 81 10.95 0.95 -14.66
C HIS A 81 11.88 1.09 -13.46
N LYS A 82 11.58 0.37 -12.38
CA LYS A 82 12.45 0.35 -11.19
C LYS A 82 13.86 -0.14 -11.52
N ALA A 83 13.98 -1.25 -12.24
CA ALA A 83 15.27 -1.76 -12.68
C ALA A 83 16.05 -0.76 -13.57
N ALA A 84 15.36 0.04 -14.38
CA ALA A 84 15.99 1.09 -15.16
C ALA A 84 16.53 2.21 -14.29
N ILE A 85 15.78 2.66 -13.27
CA ILE A 85 16.22 3.67 -12.29
C ILE A 85 17.41 3.16 -11.49
N GLU A 86 17.39 1.92 -10.98
CA GLU A 86 18.53 1.31 -10.30
C GLU A 86 19.79 1.29 -11.17
N THR A 87 19.67 0.93 -12.45
CA THR A 87 20.77 0.99 -13.40
C THR A 87 21.29 2.43 -13.59
N MET A 88 20.40 3.41 -13.63
CA MET A 88 20.79 4.82 -13.75
C MET A 88 21.52 5.31 -12.49
N ILE A 89 21.02 4.98 -11.32
CA ILE A 89 21.66 5.31 -10.03
C ILE A 89 23.07 4.68 -9.97
N ALA A 90 23.21 3.40 -10.36
CA ALA A 90 24.48 2.69 -10.39
C ALA A 90 25.49 3.28 -11.40
N ASN A 91 25.04 4.09 -12.37
CA ASN A 91 25.91 4.76 -13.34
C ASN A 91 26.50 6.08 -12.81
N LEU A 92 25.90 6.73 -11.82
CA LEU A 92 26.37 8.02 -11.30
C LEU A 92 27.82 7.97 -10.78
N PRO A 93 28.22 7.02 -9.92
CA PRO A 93 29.58 6.98 -9.37
C PRO A 93 30.69 6.75 -10.41
N LYS A 94 30.35 6.46 -11.68
CA LYS A 94 31.33 6.19 -12.75
C LYS A 94 32.05 7.43 -13.27
N ARG A 95 31.63 8.64 -12.84
CA ARG A 95 32.27 9.94 -13.16
C ARG A 95 32.47 10.81 -11.92
N PRO A 96 33.24 10.38 -10.93
CA PRO A 96 33.33 11.06 -9.64
C PRO A 96 33.93 12.48 -9.71
N ILE A 97 34.74 12.79 -10.73
CA ILE A 97 35.36 14.11 -10.90
C ILE A 97 34.32 15.15 -11.36
N GLU A 98 33.26 14.69 -12.01
CA GLU A 98 32.22 15.55 -12.60
C GLU A 98 31.06 15.83 -11.61
N ASP A 99 31.19 15.33 -10.37
CA ASP A 99 30.17 15.45 -9.32
C ASP A 99 28.73 15.14 -9.82
N PRO A 100 28.51 13.90 -10.28
CA PRO A 100 27.26 13.54 -10.97
C PRO A 100 26.09 13.49 -10.02
N TRP A 101 24.92 13.93 -10.49
CA TRP A 101 23.69 13.97 -9.69
C TRP A 101 22.46 13.61 -10.49
N MET A 102 21.36 13.36 -9.79
CA MET A 102 20.05 13.05 -10.34
C MET A 102 18.99 13.99 -9.76
N LEU A 103 18.05 14.40 -10.60
CA LEU A 103 16.88 15.18 -10.23
C LEU A 103 15.62 14.43 -10.61
N SER A 104 14.74 14.21 -9.64
CA SER A 104 13.38 13.71 -9.82
C SER A 104 12.38 14.84 -9.60
N CYS A 105 11.43 15.03 -10.55
CA CYS A 105 10.36 16.02 -10.46
C CYS A 105 9.02 15.37 -10.66
N THR A 106 8.07 15.58 -9.73
CA THR A 106 6.75 14.91 -9.80
C THR A 106 5.69 15.59 -8.95
N THR A 107 4.45 15.24 -9.21
CA THR A 107 3.35 15.38 -8.24
C THR A 107 3.27 14.15 -7.34
N ALA A 108 2.45 14.23 -6.29
CA ALA A 108 2.21 13.07 -5.40
C ALA A 108 1.61 11.89 -6.19
N GLY A 109 2.18 10.71 -5.96
CA GLY A 109 1.72 9.48 -6.55
C GLY A 109 0.49 8.89 -5.86
N GLN A 110 0.07 7.74 -6.35
CA GLN A 110 -0.95 6.95 -5.69
C GLN A 110 -0.29 6.11 -4.58
N PRO A 111 -0.62 6.35 -3.29
CA PRO A 111 -0.08 5.56 -2.20
C PRO A 111 -0.33 4.05 -2.38
N GLY A 112 0.70 3.25 -2.18
CA GLY A 112 0.65 1.81 -2.35
C GLY A 112 0.77 1.32 -3.79
N GLN A 113 1.08 2.18 -4.74
CA GLN A 113 1.36 1.79 -6.12
C GLN A 113 2.82 1.31 -6.32
N ASP A 114 3.68 1.51 -5.33
CA ASP A 114 5.11 1.15 -5.36
C ASP A 114 5.87 1.89 -6.49
N SER A 115 5.56 3.16 -6.64
CA SER A 115 6.25 3.99 -7.61
C SER A 115 7.61 4.45 -7.07
N VAL A 116 8.52 4.81 -7.98
CA VAL A 116 9.82 5.40 -7.61
C VAL A 116 9.62 6.64 -6.73
N ALA A 117 8.64 7.50 -7.04
CA ALA A 117 8.33 8.66 -6.20
C ALA A 117 7.84 8.28 -4.79
N GLU A 118 7.14 7.15 -4.64
CA GLU A 118 6.71 6.65 -3.33
C GLU A 118 7.91 6.16 -2.51
N ASP A 119 8.87 5.48 -3.14
CA ASP A 119 10.11 5.06 -2.50
C ASP A 119 10.94 6.26 -2.04
N GLU A 120 11.11 7.29 -2.90
CA GLU A 120 11.79 8.55 -2.57
C GLU A 120 11.09 9.30 -1.41
N TYR A 121 9.76 9.32 -1.40
CA TYR A 121 8.98 9.92 -0.32
C TYR A 121 9.18 9.20 1.02
N PHE A 122 9.14 7.87 1.04
CA PHE A 122 9.37 7.09 2.26
C PHE A 122 10.82 7.18 2.75
N GLU A 123 11.79 7.27 1.83
CA GLU A 123 13.18 7.52 2.19
C GLU A 123 13.33 8.88 2.87
N ALA A 124 12.72 9.93 2.31
CA ALA A 124 12.70 11.26 2.93
C ALA A 124 12.08 11.26 4.34
N GLU A 125 10.96 10.54 4.50
CA GLU A 125 10.31 10.34 5.80
C GLU A 125 11.22 9.61 6.81
N ALA A 126 11.95 8.57 6.36
CA ALA A 126 12.87 7.81 7.21
C ALA A 126 14.07 8.69 7.65
N ILE A 127 14.60 9.52 6.75
CA ILE A 127 15.65 10.50 7.04
C ILE A 127 15.16 11.54 8.06
N ALA A 128 13.96 12.10 7.85
CA ALA A 128 13.37 13.09 8.75
C ALA A 128 13.13 12.53 10.17
N ARG A 129 12.87 11.22 10.30
CA ARG A 129 12.74 10.52 11.59
C ARG A 129 14.08 10.10 12.20
N GLY A 130 15.21 10.34 11.54
CA GLY A 130 16.53 9.92 12.00
C GLY A 130 16.77 8.39 11.92
N GLN A 131 16.02 7.68 11.12
CA GLN A 131 16.17 6.23 10.93
C GLN A 131 17.25 5.87 9.90
N VAL A 132 17.51 6.79 8.97
CA VAL A 132 18.50 6.64 7.89
C VAL A 132 19.29 7.94 7.76
N GLU A 133 20.60 7.84 7.48
CA GLU A 133 21.45 8.98 7.16
C GLU A 133 21.84 8.96 5.68
N ARG A 134 21.41 9.96 4.92
CA ARG A 134 21.72 10.15 3.50
C ARG A 134 22.02 11.65 3.24
N PRO A 135 23.22 12.15 3.59
CA PRO A 135 23.55 13.58 3.50
C PRO A 135 23.55 14.14 2.06
N ALA A 136 23.68 13.27 1.04
CA ALA A 136 23.59 13.66 -0.36
C ALA A 136 22.17 13.59 -0.95
N PHE A 137 21.18 13.25 -0.16
CA PHE A 137 19.78 13.19 -0.58
C PHE A 137 19.07 14.49 -0.20
N PHE A 138 18.65 15.27 -1.21
CA PHE A 138 17.80 16.44 -1.03
C PHE A 138 16.37 16.11 -1.41
N PHE A 139 15.42 16.45 -0.54
CA PHE A 139 14.00 16.27 -0.80
C PHE A 139 13.23 17.55 -0.50
N PHE A 140 12.45 18.00 -1.45
CA PHE A 140 11.53 19.13 -1.30
C PHE A 140 10.12 18.69 -1.66
N HIS A 141 9.19 18.88 -0.73
CA HIS A 141 7.79 18.59 -0.95
C HIS A 141 6.92 19.76 -0.47
N ARG A 142 6.11 20.29 -1.37
CA ARG A 142 5.09 21.28 -1.07
C ARG A 142 3.73 20.68 -1.35
N GLN A 143 2.85 20.69 -0.36
CA GLN A 143 1.47 20.20 -0.46
C GLN A 143 0.52 21.18 0.21
N ALA A 144 -0.75 21.15 -0.16
CA ALA A 144 -1.78 21.87 0.56
C ALA A 144 -1.98 21.30 1.97
N SER A 145 -2.18 22.14 2.95
CA SER A 145 -2.51 21.74 4.33
C SER A 145 -3.84 21.00 4.41
N ASP A 146 -4.01 20.15 5.45
CA ASP A 146 -5.22 19.35 5.64
C ASP A 146 -6.44 20.16 6.12
N GLY A 147 -6.26 21.46 6.40
CA GLY A 147 -7.28 22.31 6.97
C GLY A 147 -8.39 22.78 6.00
N TYR A 148 -8.20 22.56 4.71
CA TYR A 148 -9.17 22.99 3.69
C TYR A 148 -10.33 22.01 3.55
N ASP A 149 -11.56 22.54 3.51
CA ASP A 149 -12.75 21.77 3.16
C ASP A 149 -12.89 21.66 1.63
N MET A 150 -12.48 20.54 1.09
CA MET A 150 -12.51 20.29 -0.36
C MET A 150 -13.93 20.20 -0.96
N ALA A 151 -15.00 20.30 -0.14
CA ALA A 151 -16.35 20.49 -0.63
C ALA A 151 -16.65 21.95 -1.02
N ARG A 152 -15.89 22.91 -0.47
CA ARG A 152 -16.06 24.34 -0.73
C ARG A 152 -15.14 24.80 -1.88
N PHE A 153 -15.67 25.60 -2.77
CA PHE A 153 -14.93 26.09 -3.93
C PHE A 153 -13.75 26.96 -3.53
N GLU A 154 -13.95 27.89 -2.60
CA GLU A 154 -12.92 28.84 -2.14
C GLU A 154 -11.75 28.11 -1.50
N ASP A 155 -12.05 27.08 -0.68
CA ASP A 155 -11.03 26.28 -0.01
C ASP A 155 -10.21 25.46 -1.02
N ARG A 156 -10.84 24.99 -2.10
CA ARG A 156 -10.12 24.32 -3.21
C ARG A 156 -9.16 25.26 -3.92
N VAL A 157 -9.58 26.49 -4.21
CA VAL A 157 -8.71 27.52 -4.83
C VAL A 157 -7.49 27.79 -3.97
N GLU A 158 -7.70 27.97 -2.66
CA GLU A 158 -6.59 28.24 -1.73
C GLU A 158 -5.69 27.02 -1.51
N ALA A 159 -6.24 25.80 -1.48
CA ALA A 159 -5.46 24.57 -1.41
C ALA A 159 -4.56 24.41 -2.64
N VAL A 160 -5.08 24.64 -3.84
CA VAL A 160 -4.29 24.60 -5.08
C VAL A 160 -3.24 25.70 -5.10
N ARG A 161 -3.57 26.92 -4.63
CA ARG A 161 -2.62 28.03 -4.49
C ARG A 161 -1.44 27.67 -3.57
N GLU A 162 -1.73 27.12 -2.39
CA GLU A 162 -0.71 26.71 -1.42
C GLU A 162 0.24 25.65 -1.99
N ALA A 163 -0.35 24.60 -2.62
CA ALA A 163 0.43 23.52 -3.23
C ALA A 163 1.30 23.97 -4.41
N SER A 164 0.79 24.87 -5.27
CA SER A 164 1.50 25.41 -6.41
C SER A 164 2.65 26.34 -6.00
N GLY A 165 2.48 27.03 -4.89
CA GLY A 165 3.41 28.07 -4.45
C GLY A 165 3.21 29.40 -5.18
N PRO A 166 3.83 30.50 -4.68
CA PRO A 166 3.53 31.84 -5.13
C PRO A 166 3.79 32.05 -6.62
N ASP A 167 4.93 31.59 -7.13
CA ASP A 167 5.34 31.86 -8.52
C ASP A 167 4.45 31.16 -9.52
N VAL A 168 4.09 29.88 -9.28
CA VAL A 168 3.21 29.12 -10.16
C VAL A 168 1.75 29.58 -10.04
N ALA A 169 1.30 29.94 -8.85
CA ALA A 169 -0.04 30.44 -8.59
C ALA A 169 -0.32 31.79 -9.28
N GLU A 170 0.70 32.57 -9.60
CA GLU A 170 0.57 33.88 -10.25
C GLU A 170 0.02 33.75 -11.69
N TRP A 171 0.41 32.70 -12.41
CA TRP A 171 0.02 32.52 -13.81
C TRP A 171 -0.95 31.35 -14.03
N SER A 172 -1.21 30.52 -13.00
CA SER A 172 -2.13 29.38 -13.13
C SER A 172 -3.59 29.78 -13.02
N ASP A 173 -4.45 29.09 -13.77
CA ASP A 173 -5.91 29.21 -13.66
C ASP A 173 -6.41 28.41 -12.45
N LEU A 174 -6.23 28.95 -11.25
CA LEU A 174 -6.60 28.28 -9.99
C LEU A 174 -8.09 27.99 -9.88
N GLU A 175 -8.96 28.88 -10.41
CA GLU A 175 -10.41 28.69 -10.39
C GLU A 175 -10.84 27.61 -11.38
N GLY A 176 -10.27 27.57 -12.57
CA GLY A 176 -10.48 26.53 -13.54
C GLY A 176 -10.06 25.16 -13.03
N ILE A 177 -8.93 25.08 -12.31
CA ILE A 177 -8.46 23.87 -11.64
C ILE A 177 -9.46 23.45 -10.55
N ALA A 178 -9.85 24.37 -9.65
CA ALA A 178 -10.77 24.09 -8.56
C ALA A 178 -12.15 23.62 -9.02
N SER A 179 -12.61 24.07 -10.19
CA SER A 179 -13.89 23.68 -10.79
C SER A 179 -13.93 22.21 -11.23
N GLN A 180 -12.77 21.56 -11.39
CA GLN A 180 -12.71 20.14 -11.79
C GLN A 180 -13.35 19.21 -10.78
N TRP A 181 -13.39 19.60 -9.48
CA TRP A 181 -14.06 18.83 -8.41
C TRP A 181 -15.60 18.78 -8.58
N ASP A 182 -16.18 19.72 -9.34
CA ASP A 182 -17.63 19.82 -9.53
C ASP A 182 -18.15 18.87 -10.63
N ARG A 183 -17.24 18.22 -11.39
CA ARG A 183 -17.64 17.22 -12.38
C ARG A 183 -18.28 16.01 -11.69
N PRO A 184 -19.45 15.51 -12.12
CA PRO A 184 -20.18 14.42 -11.45
C PRO A 184 -19.41 13.13 -11.27
N LYS A 185 -18.41 12.87 -12.14
CA LYS A 185 -17.56 11.66 -12.09
C LYS A 185 -16.09 12.00 -11.82
N ALA A 186 -15.81 13.12 -11.17
CA ALA A 186 -14.45 13.49 -10.83
C ALA A 186 -13.87 12.50 -9.80
N ASP A 187 -12.69 11.98 -10.08
CA ASP A 187 -11.87 11.31 -9.07
C ASP A 187 -11.22 12.38 -8.19
N LYS A 188 -11.90 12.71 -7.09
CA LYS A 188 -11.44 13.76 -6.15
C LYS A 188 -10.08 13.44 -5.56
N THR A 189 -9.79 12.16 -5.31
CA THR A 189 -8.51 11.72 -4.79
C THR A 189 -7.38 11.93 -5.78
N TYR A 190 -7.65 11.67 -7.06
CA TYR A 190 -6.70 11.99 -8.14
C TYR A 190 -6.44 13.50 -8.21
N LEU A 191 -7.49 14.32 -8.16
CA LEU A 191 -7.35 15.78 -8.19
C LEU A 191 -6.55 16.31 -6.99
N GLU A 192 -6.77 15.76 -5.79
CA GLU A 192 -5.97 16.13 -4.62
C GLU A 192 -4.49 15.76 -4.77
N ARG A 193 -4.19 14.60 -5.36
CA ARG A 193 -2.79 14.23 -5.62
C ARG A 193 -2.11 15.16 -6.62
N VAL A 194 -2.78 15.40 -7.75
CA VAL A 194 -2.19 16.18 -8.85
C VAL A 194 -2.12 17.66 -8.54
N TRP A 195 -3.17 18.25 -7.96
CA TRP A 195 -3.30 19.69 -7.80
C TRP A 195 -2.99 20.20 -6.39
N CYS A 196 -3.23 19.36 -5.35
CA CYS A 196 -2.87 19.71 -3.98
C CYS A 196 -1.58 19.02 -3.52
N ASN A 197 -0.96 18.22 -4.37
CA ASN A 197 0.29 17.49 -4.13
C ASN A 197 0.29 16.67 -2.83
N ARG A 198 -0.88 16.17 -2.43
CA ARG A 198 -1.07 15.40 -1.21
C ARG A 198 -0.86 13.92 -1.47
N TRP A 199 -0.05 13.27 -0.67
CA TRP A 199 -0.04 11.82 -0.57
C TRP A 199 -1.29 11.36 0.17
N THR A 200 -2.46 11.59 -0.43
CA THR A 200 -3.73 11.18 0.15
C THR A 200 -3.81 9.66 0.10
N GLN A 201 -3.87 9.08 1.28
CA GLN A 201 -4.28 7.68 1.38
C GLN A 201 -5.72 7.60 0.91
N MET A 202 -5.89 6.93 -0.21
CA MET A 202 -7.17 6.80 -0.89
C MET A 202 -8.25 6.25 0.04
N ALA A 203 -9.50 6.54 -0.33
CA ALA A 203 -10.69 5.73 -0.06
C ALA A 203 -10.51 4.20 -0.28
N ALA A 204 -9.31 3.76 -0.67
CA ALA A 204 -8.90 2.38 -0.88
C ALA A 204 -8.44 1.65 0.38
N GLN A 205 -8.08 2.34 1.47
CA GLN A 205 -7.73 1.66 2.72
C GLN A 205 -9.00 1.06 3.35
N ALA A 206 -8.93 -0.23 3.71
CA ALA A 206 -10.11 -0.95 4.19
C ALA A 206 -10.49 -0.54 5.63
N PHE A 207 -9.51 -0.22 6.46
CA PHE A 207 -9.68 0.04 7.89
C PHE A 207 -9.14 1.40 8.30
N ASP A 208 -9.79 2.03 9.28
CA ASP A 208 -9.28 3.24 9.93
C ASP A 208 -8.12 2.88 10.88
N VAL A 209 -6.90 3.08 10.41
CA VAL A 209 -5.66 2.77 11.16
C VAL A 209 -5.53 3.65 12.41
N LYS A 210 -5.99 4.91 12.35
CA LYS A 210 -5.95 5.80 13.51
C LYS A 210 -6.87 5.26 14.60
N LYS A 211 -8.09 4.86 14.22
CA LYS A 211 -9.03 4.22 15.13
C LYS A 211 -8.50 2.90 15.66
N TRP A 212 -7.94 2.04 14.79
CA TRP A 212 -7.29 0.79 15.19
C TRP A 212 -6.27 1.01 16.31
N LYS A 213 -5.37 1.95 16.13
CA LYS A 213 -4.35 2.29 17.14
C LYS A 213 -4.93 2.70 18.50
N THR A 214 -6.11 3.31 18.54
CA THR A 214 -6.77 3.68 19.82
C THR A 214 -7.33 2.49 20.58
N LEU A 215 -7.41 1.30 19.97
CA LEU A 215 -7.94 0.07 20.56
C LEU A 215 -6.84 -0.81 21.17
N GLU A 216 -5.61 -0.33 21.17
CA GLU A 216 -4.47 -0.99 21.79
C GLU A 216 -4.58 -0.99 23.30
N LEU A 217 -4.37 -2.17 23.89
CA LEU A 217 -4.27 -2.40 25.32
C LEU A 217 -2.91 -3.05 25.60
N SER A 218 -1.86 -2.24 25.64
CA SER A 218 -0.49 -2.69 25.85
C SER A 218 -0.35 -3.41 27.19
N GLY A 219 0.33 -4.56 27.16
CA GLY A 219 0.58 -5.38 28.35
C GLY A 219 -0.54 -6.36 28.73
N GLU A 220 -1.68 -6.30 28.05
CA GLU A 220 -2.74 -7.31 28.19
C GLU A 220 -2.43 -8.54 27.33
N SER A 221 -2.99 -9.69 27.70
CA SER A 221 -2.91 -10.93 26.90
C SER A 221 -4.11 -11.82 27.16
N ILE A 222 -4.39 -12.72 26.23
CA ILE A 222 -5.46 -13.71 26.39
C ILE A 222 -5.04 -14.71 27.49
N PRO A 223 -5.80 -14.83 28.61
CA PRO A 223 -5.46 -15.73 29.70
C PRO A 223 -5.43 -17.20 29.26
N LEU A 224 -4.60 -18.00 29.91
CA LEU A 224 -4.56 -19.45 29.69
C LEU A 224 -5.95 -20.07 29.89
N ARG A 225 -6.31 -21.02 29.03
CA ARG A 225 -7.60 -21.72 29.04
C ARG A 225 -8.81 -20.82 28.72
N SER A 226 -8.61 -19.58 28.28
CA SER A 226 -9.71 -18.78 27.74
C SER A 226 -10.43 -19.50 26.62
N THR A 227 -11.71 -19.22 26.48
CA THR A 227 -12.50 -19.68 25.32
C THR A 227 -12.26 -18.74 24.17
N VAL A 228 -11.69 -19.27 23.07
CA VAL A 228 -11.24 -18.47 21.95
C VAL A 228 -11.78 -18.96 20.61
N ALA A 229 -11.78 -18.07 19.64
CA ALA A 229 -11.89 -18.35 18.22
C ALA A 229 -10.54 -18.08 17.54
N ILE A 230 -10.22 -18.86 16.49
CA ILE A 230 -8.98 -18.73 15.72
C ILE A 230 -9.35 -18.49 14.26
N GLY A 231 -8.54 -17.70 13.57
CA GLY A 231 -8.56 -17.57 12.12
C GLY A 231 -7.21 -17.93 11.53
N PHE A 232 -7.24 -18.62 10.43
CA PHE A 232 -6.08 -19.02 9.65
C PHE A 232 -6.25 -18.57 8.21
N ASP A 233 -5.25 -17.82 7.73
CA ASP A 233 -5.11 -17.44 6.33
C ASP A 233 -3.70 -17.79 5.88
N GLY A 234 -3.57 -18.59 4.80
CA GLY A 234 -2.28 -19.19 4.44
C GLY A 234 -1.95 -19.13 2.96
N ALA A 235 -0.73 -18.68 2.68
CA ALA A 235 -0.08 -18.82 1.38
C ALA A 235 1.21 -19.65 1.55
N ARG A 236 1.70 -20.29 0.46
CA ARG A 236 2.89 -21.13 0.59
C ARG A 236 4.19 -20.46 0.19
N MET A 237 4.20 -19.57 -0.79
CA MET A 237 5.47 -19.11 -1.37
C MET A 237 5.66 -17.58 -1.36
N ARG A 238 4.69 -16.81 -1.79
CA ARG A 238 4.86 -15.36 -2.04
C ARG A 238 4.17 -14.46 -1.05
N ASP A 239 3.11 -14.95 -0.43
CA ASP A 239 2.34 -14.23 0.59
C ASP A 239 2.69 -14.72 1.99
N ALA A 240 2.07 -14.13 3.01
CA ALA A 240 2.26 -14.56 4.37
C ALA A 240 1.27 -15.67 4.76
N THR A 241 1.62 -16.44 5.77
CA THR A 241 0.71 -17.32 6.49
C THR A 241 0.53 -16.78 7.89
N ALA A 242 -0.72 -16.66 8.34
CA ALA A 242 -1.02 -16.03 9.62
C ALA A 242 -2.05 -16.81 10.43
N LEU A 243 -1.87 -16.78 11.76
CA LEU A 243 -2.80 -17.27 12.76
C LEU A 243 -3.16 -16.11 13.70
N ALA A 244 -4.43 -15.80 13.81
CA ALA A 244 -4.95 -14.82 14.77
C ALA A 244 -5.90 -15.49 15.76
N VAL A 245 -5.89 -15.02 17.00
CA VAL A 245 -6.72 -15.54 18.10
C VAL A 245 -7.57 -14.41 18.66
N VAL A 246 -8.85 -14.68 18.93
CA VAL A 246 -9.77 -13.72 19.54
C VAL A 246 -10.47 -14.38 20.74
N ASP A 247 -10.41 -13.74 21.91
CA ASP A 247 -11.17 -14.16 23.07
C ASP A 247 -12.68 -13.96 22.87
N ILE A 248 -13.47 -15.00 23.09
CA ILE A 248 -14.91 -14.98 22.84
C ILE A 248 -15.61 -13.94 23.71
N LYS A 249 -15.19 -13.81 24.96
CA LYS A 249 -15.88 -12.98 25.94
C LYS A 249 -15.55 -11.49 25.76
N THR A 250 -14.27 -11.17 25.67
CA THR A 250 -13.77 -9.80 25.67
C THR A 250 -13.67 -9.20 24.26
N GLY A 251 -13.39 -10.02 23.24
CA GLY A 251 -13.03 -9.54 21.91
C GLY A 251 -11.57 -9.09 21.80
N PHE A 252 -10.74 -9.38 22.82
CA PHE A 252 -9.31 -9.12 22.76
C PHE A 252 -8.64 -10.04 21.74
N ALA A 253 -7.78 -9.47 20.89
CA ALA A 253 -7.19 -10.13 19.75
C ALA A 253 -5.66 -10.15 19.84
N GLU A 254 -5.06 -11.26 19.43
CA GLU A 254 -3.60 -11.44 19.31
C GLU A 254 -3.25 -12.06 17.97
N LEU A 255 -2.11 -11.64 17.40
CA LEU A 255 -1.44 -12.34 16.32
C LEU A 255 -0.64 -13.49 16.94
N ALA A 256 -1.10 -14.72 16.71
CA ALA A 256 -0.49 -15.90 17.34
C ALA A 256 0.68 -16.46 16.53
N GLY A 257 0.72 -16.23 15.24
CA GLY A 257 1.82 -16.63 14.35
C GLY A 257 1.75 -15.90 13.03
N LEU A 258 2.93 -15.57 12.51
CA LEU A 258 3.12 -14.96 11.20
C LEU A 258 4.37 -15.57 10.56
N TRP A 259 4.23 -16.08 9.35
CA TRP A 259 5.33 -16.62 8.54
C TRP A 259 5.36 -15.86 7.23
N GLU A 260 6.38 -15.06 7.08
CA GLU A 260 6.66 -14.28 5.88
C GLU A 260 8.01 -14.72 5.30
N ARG A 261 8.15 -14.68 3.98
CA ARG A 261 9.43 -14.95 3.35
C ARG A 261 10.45 -13.92 3.82
N PRO A 262 11.59 -14.33 4.42
CA PRO A 262 12.71 -13.44 4.74
C PRO A 262 13.25 -12.74 3.48
N GLU A 263 13.83 -11.55 3.63
CA GLU A 263 14.40 -10.80 2.50
C GLU A 263 15.56 -11.53 1.82
N ASP A 264 16.32 -12.30 2.59
CA ASP A 264 17.49 -13.10 2.16
C ASP A 264 17.14 -14.55 1.77
N ALA A 265 15.85 -14.92 1.74
CA ALA A 265 15.44 -16.28 1.43
C ALA A 265 15.61 -16.61 -0.06
N GLU A 266 16.02 -17.85 -0.34
CA GLU A 266 16.14 -18.40 -1.69
C GLU A 266 14.79 -18.40 -2.43
N GLU A 267 14.80 -18.43 -3.78
CA GLU A 267 13.56 -18.30 -4.59
C GLU A 267 12.53 -19.41 -4.34
N ASP A 268 12.98 -20.58 -3.89
CA ASP A 268 12.18 -21.76 -3.59
C ASP A 268 11.68 -21.81 -2.13
N TRP A 269 11.91 -20.73 -1.34
CA TRP A 269 11.43 -20.68 0.04
C TRP A 269 9.93 -20.90 0.14
N GLU A 270 9.55 -21.81 1.01
CA GLU A 270 8.16 -22.09 1.35
C GLU A 270 7.93 -21.90 2.86
N VAL A 271 6.69 -21.54 3.21
CA VAL A 271 6.25 -21.49 4.61
C VAL A 271 6.42 -22.87 5.25
N PRO A 272 7.14 -22.96 6.38
CA PRO A 272 7.39 -24.25 7.04
C PRO A 272 6.11 -24.81 7.67
N GLU A 273 5.42 -25.69 6.95
CA GLU A 273 4.12 -26.28 7.33
C GLU A 273 4.17 -26.95 8.72
N ALA A 274 5.30 -27.58 9.05
CA ALA A 274 5.48 -28.22 10.35
C ALA A 274 5.44 -27.21 11.50
N GLU A 275 6.00 -26.02 11.34
CA GLU A 275 5.96 -24.96 12.34
C GLU A 275 4.55 -24.41 12.53
N VAL A 276 3.84 -24.19 11.41
CA VAL A 276 2.44 -23.74 11.44
C VAL A 276 1.57 -24.77 12.16
N THR A 277 1.72 -26.06 11.84
CA THR A 277 0.99 -27.14 12.50
C THR A 277 1.33 -27.26 13.99
N ALA A 278 2.61 -27.12 14.34
CA ALA A 278 3.04 -27.10 15.75
C ALA A 278 2.42 -25.92 16.51
N LYS A 279 2.33 -24.75 15.88
CA LYS A 279 1.68 -23.57 16.48
C LYS A 279 0.17 -23.79 16.66
N VAL A 280 -0.52 -24.39 15.70
CA VAL A 280 -1.94 -24.78 15.86
C VAL A 280 -2.10 -25.74 17.06
N ALA A 281 -1.25 -26.76 17.17
CA ALA A 281 -1.28 -27.70 18.29
C ALA A 281 -1.02 -27.01 19.65
N GLU A 282 -0.09 -26.06 19.69
CA GLU A 282 0.17 -25.22 20.88
C GLU A 282 -1.10 -24.45 21.28
N LEU A 283 -1.76 -23.77 20.32
CA LEU A 283 -2.95 -22.99 20.60
C LEU A 283 -4.12 -23.84 21.08
N MET A 284 -4.34 -25.02 20.47
CA MET A 284 -5.36 -25.98 20.88
C MET A 284 -5.13 -26.51 22.31
N LYS A 285 -3.87 -26.64 22.73
CA LYS A 285 -3.50 -27.03 24.08
C LYS A 285 -3.60 -25.86 25.08
N ARG A 286 -3.26 -24.67 24.66
CA ARG A 286 -3.19 -23.46 25.49
C ARG A 286 -4.57 -22.91 25.82
N TYR A 287 -5.50 -22.98 24.86
CA TYR A 287 -6.83 -22.39 24.94
C TYR A 287 -7.94 -23.42 24.78
N ARG A 288 -9.14 -23.05 25.19
CA ARG A 288 -10.36 -23.75 24.80
C ARG A 288 -10.83 -23.21 23.45
N VAL A 289 -10.31 -23.76 22.36
CA VAL A 289 -10.70 -23.36 21.01
C VAL A 289 -12.10 -23.92 20.70
N VAL A 290 -13.06 -23.04 20.50
CA VAL A 290 -14.45 -23.43 20.17
C VAL A 290 -14.75 -23.35 18.68
N ARG A 291 -13.98 -22.56 17.95
CA ARG A 291 -14.08 -22.43 16.49
C ARG A 291 -12.76 -21.94 15.92
N MET A 292 -12.32 -22.57 14.85
CA MET A 292 -11.20 -22.14 14.03
C MET A 292 -11.66 -22.12 12.58
N TYR A 293 -11.64 -20.93 11.95
CA TYR A 293 -11.91 -20.76 10.53
C TYR A 293 -10.61 -20.73 9.74
N CYS A 294 -10.53 -21.59 8.71
CA CYS A 294 -9.34 -21.73 7.88
C CYS A 294 -9.72 -21.48 6.41
N ASP A 295 -8.97 -20.60 5.73
CA ASP A 295 -9.05 -20.51 4.27
C ASP A 295 -8.28 -21.66 3.64
N PRO A 296 -8.95 -22.57 2.88
CA PRO A 296 -8.33 -23.80 2.44
C PRO A 296 -7.31 -23.70 1.30
N PRO A 297 -7.35 -22.72 0.37
CA PRO A 297 -6.46 -22.70 -0.78
C PRO A 297 -4.99 -22.89 -0.38
N HIS A 298 -4.31 -23.79 -1.09
CA HIS A 298 -2.93 -24.23 -0.84
C HIS A 298 -2.69 -25.03 0.46
N TRP A 299 -3.67 -25.12 1.38
CA TRP A 299 -3.58 -25.79 2.68
C TRP A 299 -4.68 -26.86 2.88
N ASN A 300 -5.34 -27.29 1.80
CA ASN A 300 -6.50 -28.23 1.89
C ASN A 300 -6.19 -29.49 2.69
N ASN A 301 -5.04 -30.16 2.43
CA ASN A 301 -4.67 -31.37 3.11
C ASN A 301 -4.43 -31.10 4.60
N THR A 302 -3.66 -30.09 4.92
CA THR A 302 -3.29 -29.70 6.29
C THR A 302 -4.52 -29.29 7.11
N VAL A 303 -5.44 -28.50 6.52
CA VAL A 303 -6.72 -28.14 7.16
C VAL A 303 -7.59 -29.37 7.37
N GLY A 304 -7.59 -30.30 6.40
CA GLY A 304 -8.26 -31.60 6.54
C GLY A 304 -7.71 -32.41 7.72
N ASP A 305 -6.40 -32.52 7.85
CA ASP A 305 -5.75 -33.22 8.97
C ASP A 305 -6.06 -32.56 10.33
N TRP A 306 -6.09 -31.22 10.38
CA TRP A 306 -6.50 -30.50 11.58
C TRP A 306 -7.98 -30.76 11.91
N SER A 307 -8.86 -30.83 10.90
CA SER A 307 -10.29 -31.15 11.11
C SER A 307 -10.47 -32.57 11.66
N VAL A 308 -9.70 -33.54 11.18
CA VAL A 308 -9.69 -34.90 11.70
C VAL A 308 -9.20 -34.93 13.16
N THR A 309 -8.15 -34.17 13.46
CA THR A 309 -7.49 -34.17 14.80
C THR A 309 -8.32 -33.44 15.85
N TYR A 310 -8.92 -32.29 15.50
CA TYR A 310 -9.59 -31.39 16.43
C TYR A 310 -11.11 -31.34 16.28
N GLY A 311 -11.66 -32.12 15.35
CA GLY A 311 -13.10 -32.26 15.14
C GLY A 311 -13.78 -30.96 14.69
N ASP A 312 -15.03 -30.78 15.13
CA ASP A 312 -15.91 -29.67 14.69
C ASP A 312 -15.38 -28.26 15.02
N ALA A 313 -14.32 -28.16 15.82
CA ALA A 313 -13.70 -26.87 16.12
C ALA A 313 -13.04 -26.28 14.89
N VAL A 314 -12.47 -27.10 14.00
CA VAL A 314 -11.78 -26.65 12.78
C VAL A 314 -12.75 -26.74 11.60
N GLN A 315 -12.93 -25.64 10.90
CA GLN A 315 -13.87 -25.55 9.77
C GLN A 315 -13.26 -24.75 8.62
N GLU A 316 -13.47 -25.24 7.42
CA GLU A 316 -13.16 -24.48 6.21
C GLU A 316 -14.03 -23.24 6.10
N TRP A 317 -13.39 -22.12 5.79
CA TRP A 317 -14.06 -20.86 5.52
C TRP A 317 -13.45 -20.19 4.29
N TRP A 318 -14.13 -20.28 3.16
CA TRP A 318 -13.64 -19.85 1.85
C TRP A 318 -13.71 -18.33 1.68
N THR A 319 -12.58 -17.66 1.66
CA THR A 319 -12.47 -16.18 1.52
C THR A 319 -12.86 -15.68 0.12
N ASN A 320 -12.85 -16.56 -0.89
CA ASN A 320 -13.29 -16.24 -2.25
C ASN A 320 -14.81 -16.12 -2.40
N ARG A 321 -15.60 -16.52 -1.40
CA ARG A 321 -17.07 -16.37 -1.39
C ARG A 321 -17.41 -14.91 -1.07
N GLN A 322 -17.72 -14.14 -2.11
CA GLN A 322 -17.84 -12.67 -2.01
C GLN A 322 -18.86 -12.20 -0.96
N ARG A 323 -20.09 -12.73 -0.94
CA ARG A 323 -21.13 -12.26 0.02
C ARG A 323 -20.80 -12.54 1.48
N PRO A 324 -20.38 -13.76 1.87
CA PRO A 324 -19.90 -14.01 3.23
C PRO A 324 -18.72 -13.13 3.61
N MET A 325 -17.76 -12.93 2.69
CA MET A 325 -16.57 -12.12 2.95
C MET A 325 -16.93 -10.64 3.17
N VAL A 326 -17.83 -10.07 2.38
CA VAL A 326 -18.34 -8.71 2.59
C VAL A 326 -18.99 -8.57 3.97
N ALA A 327 -19.79 -9.55 4.40
CA ALA A 327 -20.41 -9.54 5.71
C ALA A 327 -19.39 -9.62 6.84
N ALA A 328 -18.36 -10.48 6.71
CA ALA A 328 -17.29 -10.62 7.69
C ALA A 328 -16.47 -9.33 7.83
N ILE A 329 -16.08 -8.71 6.70
CA ILE A 329 -15.38 -7.42 6.67
C ILE A 329 -16.23 -6.34 7.34
N SER A 330 -17.52 -6.25 7.01
CA SER A 330 -18.43 -5.25 7.59
C SER A 330 -18.58 -5.42 9.10
N ALA A 331 -18.69 -6.66 9.57
CA ALA A 331 -18.76 -6.97 11.00
C ALA A 331 -17.46 -6.58 11.73
N PHE A 332 -16.32 -6.78 11.09
CA PHE A 332 -15.01 -6.41 11.63
C PHE A 332 -14.84 -4.88 11.70
N ILE A 333 -15.23 -4.15 10.66
CA ILE A 333 -15.24 -2.66 10.66
C ILE A 333 -16.12 -2.15 11.79
N GLN A 334 -17.34 -2.67 11.93
CA GLN A 334 -18.23 -2.29 13.02
C GLN A 334 -17.62 -2.58 14.41
N ALA A 335 -16.80 -3.62 14.53
CA ALA A 335 -16.12 -3.93 15.77
C ALA A 335 -15.05 -2.89 16.11
N ILE A 336 -14.28 -2.44 15.11
CA ILE A 336 -13.29 -1.37 15.23
C ILE A 336 -14.00 -0.06 15.62
N ASP A 337 -15.02 0.33 14.87
CA ASP A 337 -15.73 1.60 15.06
C ASP A 337 -16.38 1.69 16.44
N SER A 338 -16.96 0.57 16.92
CA SER A 338 -17.66 0.49 18.20
C SER A 338 -16.76 0.14 19.39
N GLY A 339 -15.45 -0.09 19.18
CA GLY A 339 -14.53 -0.50 20.25
C GLY A 339 -14.83 -1.88 20.85
N ARG A 340 -15.49 -2.77 20.10
CA ARG A 340 -15.78 -4.15 20.54
C ARG A 340 -14.63 -5.11 20.34
N ILE A 341 -13.60 -4.70 19.63
CA ILE A 341 -12.32 -5.37 19.50
C ILE A 341 -11.25 -4.53 20.19
N SER A 342 -10.29 -5.18 20.80
CA SER A 342 -9.04 -4.60 21.31
C SER A 342 -7.89 -5.53 21.00
N HIS A 343 -6.65 -5.06 21.09
CA HIS A 343 -5.48 -5.83 20.73
C HIS A 343 -4.24 -5.41 21.54
N ILE A 344 -3.20 -6.25 21.51
CA ILE A 344 -1.97 -6.02 22.29
C ILE A 344 -1.08 -4.88 21.73
N GLY A 345 -1.33 -4.39 20.51
CA GLY A 345 -0.44 -3.43 19.83
C GLY A 345 0.67 -4.09 19.01
N ASP A 346 0.46 -5.32 18.54
CA ASP A 346 1.43 -6.04 17.71
C ASP A 346 1.73 -5.25 16.43
N PRO A 347 3.01 -4.91 16.13
CA PRO A 347 3.39 -4.06 15.00
C PRO A 347 3.15 -4.73 13.64
N ASP A 348 3.32 -6.05 13.55
CA ASP A 348 3.08 -6.78 12.32
C ASP A 348 1.59 -6.85 11.99
N LEU A 349 0.75 -7.08 13.00
CA LEU A 349 -0.70 -7.01 12.82
C LEU A 349 -1.14 -5.60 12.40
N ALA A 350 -0.59 -4.56 13.02
CA ALA A 350 -0.89 -3.17 12.66
C ALA A 350 -0.46 -2.86 11.23
N ARG A 351 0.70 -3.36 10.78
CA ARG A 351 1.20 -3.26 9.42
C ARG A 351 0.24 -3.93 8.42
N HIS A 352 -0.20 -5.15 8.70
CA HIS A 352 -1.14 -5.89 7.85
C HIS A 352 -2.53 -5.24 7.79
N ILE A 353 -3.03 -4.69 8.88
CA ILE A 353 -4.27 -3.88 8.91
C ILE A 353 -4.12 -2.64 8.01
N GLY A 354 -2.97 -1.96 8.10
CA GLY A 354 -2.66 -0.80 7.27
C GLY A 354 -2.52 -1.12 5.78
N ASN A 355 -2.09 -2.33 5.44
CA ASN A 355 -1.88 -2.80 4.07
C ASN A 355 -3.16 -3.31 3.38
N ALA A 356 -4.26 -3.46 4.12
CA ALA A 356 -5.52 -3.94 3.57
C ALA A 356 -6.26 -2.83 2.81
N GLY A 357 -6.50 -3.06 1.53
CA GLY A 357 -7.22 -2.16 0.63
C GLY A 357 -8.60 -2.66 0.26
N LYS A 358 -9.42 -1.77 -0.30
CA LYS A 358 -10.75 -2.07 -0.85
C LYS A 358 -10.66 -2.37 -2.33
N ARG A 359 -11.18 -3.50 -2.76
CA ARG A 359 -11.40 -3.84 -4.16
C ARG A 359 -12.89 -3.95 -4.45
N PRO A 360 -13.48 -3.05 -5.25
CA PRO A 360 -14.88 -3.15 -5.65
C PRO A 360 -15.19 -4.46 -6.36
N ILE A 361 -16.39 -4.99 -6.14
CA ILE A 361 -16.90 -6.20 -6.79
C ILE A 361 -18.20 -5.90 -7.53
N ASN A 362 -18.65 -6.83 -8.39
CA ASN A 362 -19.88 -6.67 -9.17
C ASN A 362 -21.14 -7.06 -8.36
N LEU A 363 -21.18 -6.69 -7.09
CA LEU A 363 -22.35 -6.80 -6.23
C LEU A 363 -22.71 -5.41 -5.72
N LEU A 364 -24.01 -5.14 -5.63
CA LEU A 364 -24.54 -3.89 -5.09
C LEU A 364 -25.19 -4.13 -3.73
N ASP A 365 -25.14 -3.12 -2.88
CA ASP A 365 -25.92 -3.08 -1.64
C ASP A 365 -27.39 -2.65 -1.91
N GLU A 366 -28.19 -2.50 -0.83
CA GLU A 366 -29.59 -2.09 -0.91
C GLU A 366 -29.77 -0.64 -1.43
N ARG A 367 -28.69 0.18 -1.41
CA ARG A 367 -28.69 1.57 -1.90
C ARG A 367 -28.19 1.68 -3.33
N GLY A 368 -27.75 0.55 -3.95
CA GLY A 368 -27.18 0.52 -5.28
C GLY A 368 -25.68 0.87 -5.32
N GLU A 369 -25.01 0.95 -4.17
CA GLU A 369 -23.57 1.16 -4.10
C GLU A 369 -22.79 -0.15 -4.29
N ARG A 370 -21.64 -0.08 -4.95
CA ARG A 370 -20.80 -1.25 -5.15
C ARG A 370 -20.22 -1.75 -3.84
N LEU A 371 -20.45 -3.02 -3.55
CA LEU A 371 -19.77 -3.73 -2.47
C LEU A 371 -18.29 -3.94 -2.82
N TRP A 372 -17.49 -4.20 -1.81
CA TRP A 372 -16.06 -4.42 -1.96
C TRP A 372 -15.56 -5.53 -1.02
N ILE A 373 -14.46 -6.13 -1.38
CA ILE A 373 -13.69 -7.09 -0.58
C ILE A 373 -12.27 -6.59 -0.39
N LEU A 374 -11.50 -7.28 0.45
CA LEU A 374 -10.10 -6.92 0.66
C LEU A 374 -9.25 -7.23 -0.57
N SER A 375 -8.23 -6.40 -0.76
CA SER A 375 -7.12 -6.61 -1.68
C SER A 375 -5.86 -5.98 -1.09
N LYS A 376 -4.71 -6.32 -1.65
CA LYS A 376 -3.48 -5.62 -1.33
C LYS A 376 -3.58 -4.17 -1.79
N LEU A 377 -3.16 -3.22 -0.96
CA LEU A 377 -2.95 -1.84 -1.40
C LEU A 377 -1.82 -1.77 -2.42
N HIS A 378 -0.85 -2.67 -2.28
CA HIS A 378 0.27 -2.83 -3.19
C HIS A 378 0.62 -4.33 -3.35
N PRO A 379 1.09 -4.81 -4.52
CA PRO A 379 1.42 -6.23 -4.75
C PRO A 379 2.43 -6.82 -3.76
N THR A 380 3.39 -6.04 -3.26
CA THR A 380 4.40 -6.49 -2.30
C THR A 380 3.94 -6.39 -0.84
N ARG A 381 2.89 -5.62 -0.55
CA ARG A 381 2.39 -5.43 0.81
C ARG A 381 1.42 -6.54 1.17
N LYS A 382 1.76 -7.28 2.21
CA LYS A 382 0.99 -8.41 2.72
C LYS A 382 -0.08 -7.93 3.71
N PHE A 383 -1.25 -8.58 3.71
CA PHE A 383 -2.36 -8.29 4.64
C PHE A 383 -2.98 -9.55 5.26
N ASP A 384 -2.34 -10.69 5.11
CA ASP A 384 -2.83 -12.01 5.50
C ASP A 384 -3.12 -12.11 7.02
N ALA A 385 -2.34 -11.42 7.87
CA ALA A 385 -2.66 -11.33 9.30
C ALA A 385 -3.97 -10.58 9.58
N ALA A 386 -4.30 -9.57 8.77
CA ALA A 386 -5.61 -8.92 8.86
C ALA A 386 -6.73 -9.85 8.40
N MET A 387 -6.51 -10.66 7.35
CA MET A 387 -7.48 -11.66 6.89
C MET A 387 -7.68 -12.74 7.96
N ALA A 388 -6.61 -13.30 8.52
CA ALA A 388 -6.70 -14.26 9.62
C ALA A 388 -7.48 -13.69 10.81
N LEU A 389 -7.27 -12.42 11.16
CA LEU A 389 -8.02 -11.78 12.25
C LEU A 389 -9.50 -11.60 11.91
N ILE A 390 -9.86 -11.29 10.67
CA ILE A 390 -11.26 -11.22 10.24
C ILE A 390 -11.93 -12.59 10.33
N LEU A 391 -11.23 -13.67 9.95
CA LEU A 391 -11.73 -15.03 10.10
C LEU A 391 -11.93 -15.41 11.57
N ALA A 392 -10.99 -15.06 12.45
CA ALA A 392 -11.14 -15.25 13.89
C ALA A 392 -12.33 -14.48 14.47
N TRP A 393 -12.51 -13.23 14.02
CA TRP A 393 -13.64 -12.39 14.43
C TRP A 393 -14.97 -12.95 13.94
N GLN A 394 -15.04 -13.41 12.70
CA GLN A 394 -16.23 -14.06 12.15
C GLN A 394 -16.58 -15.35 12.92
N ALA A 395 -15.58 -16.18 13.20
CA ALA A 395 -15.75 -17.38 14.00
C ALA A 395 -16.31 -17.07 15.40
N ARG A 396 -15.81 -16.00 16.03
CA ARG A 396 -16.35 -15.47 17.31
C ARG A 396 -17.80 -15.05 17.19
N MET A 397 -18.16 -14.31 16.15
CA MET A 397 -19.51 -13.82 15.95
C MET A 397 -20.51 -14.97 15.75
N ASP A 398 -20.14 -16.01 15.02
CA ASP A 398 -20.98 -17.18 14.78
C ASP A 398 -21.21 -17.96 16.08
N VAL A 399 -20.20 -18.19 16.89
CA VAL A 399 -20.32 -18.85 18.21
C VAL A 399 -21.26 -18.06 19.13
N LEU A 400 -21.13 -16.72 19.18
CA LEU A 400 -22.04 -15.88 19.98
C LEU A 400 -23.48 -15.94 19.46
N GLY A 401 -23.67 -15.97 18.14
CA GLY A 401 -24.97 -16.10 17.51
C GLY A 401 -25.65 -17.43 17.80
N GLU A 402 -24.93 -18.53 17.76
CA GLU A 402 -25.42 -19.89 18.09
C GLU A 402 -25.84 -20.00 19.57
N SER A 403 -25.02 -19.48 20.47
CA SER A 403 -25.34 -19.49 21.92
C SER A 403 -26.62 -18.70 22.25
N THR A 404 -26.88 -17.64 21.53
CA THR A 404 -28.09 -16.83 21.69
C THR A 404 -29.33 -17.56 21.17
N LYS A 405 -29.22 -18.30 20.05
CA LYS A 405 -30.32 -19.12 19.51
C LYS A 405 -30.68 -20.27 20.45
N GLN A 406 -29.68 -20.94 21.05
CA GLN A 406 -29.92 -22.01 22.03
C GLN A 406 -30.65 -21.49 23.28
N LYS A 407 -30.22 -20.35 23.83
CA LYS A 407 -30.91 -19.73 24.98
C LYS A 407 -32.38 -19.38 24.68
N ARG A 408 -32.67 -18.88 23.48
CA ARG A 408 -34.07 -18.58 23.05
C ARG A 408 -34.92 -19.82 22.88
N ARG A 409 -34.36 -20.96 22.45
CA ARG A 409 -35.09 -22.24 22.34
C ARG A 409 -35.37 -22.86 23.71
N GLY A 410 -34.39 -22.82 24.64
CA GLY A 410 -34.56 -23.31 26.02
C GLY A 410 -35.57 -22.51 26.84
N GLY A 411 -35.63 -21.16 26.66
CA GLY A 411 -36.60 -20.31 27.36
C GLY A 411 -38.04 -20.45 26.89
N ARG A 412 -38.31 -21.03 25.72
CA ARG A 412 -39.68 -21.35 25.24
C ARG A 412 -40.26 -22.63 25.81
N ALA A 413 -39.38 -23.59 26.20
CA ALA A 413 -39.84 -24.86 26.80
C ALA A 413 -40.29 -24.72 28.26
N GLN A 414 -39.89 -23.68 28.99
CA GLN A 414 -40.34 -23.45 30.38
C GLN A 414 -41.65 -22.67 30.56
N ARG A 415 -42.28 -22.23 29.43
CA ARG A 415 -43.54 -21.46 29.51
C ARG A 415 -44.79 -22.30 29.21
N ILE A 416 -44.69 -23.61 29.13
CA ILE A 416 -45.79 -24.53 28.98
C ILE A 416 -45.68 -25.57 30.10
N ARG A 417 -46.00 -25.10 31.33
CA ARG A 417 -46.47 -25.93 32.47
C ARG A 417 -47.31 -25.06 33.37
#